data_da8bfcdc460d6365c213fc80d9af0c92
#
_entry.id   da8bfcdc460d6365c213fc80d9af0c92
#
_cell.length_a   1.000
_cell.length_b   1.000
_cell.length_c   1.000
_cell.angle_alpha   90.00
_cell.angle_beta   90.00
_cell.angle_gamma   90.00
#
_symmetry.space_group_name_H-M   'P 1'
#
loop_
_entity.id
_entity.type
_entity.pdbx_description
1 polymer ?
#
loop_
_entity_poly.entity_id
_entity_poly.type
_entity_poly.pdbx_seq_one_letter_code
_entity_poly.pdbx_strand_id
1 'polypeptide(L)'
;MSNIDLSAIEAAKVVDARGSACPGPLLEAKKGIGAIAVGQVLEIWSGDSNTKNDIPKWAQKVGHEYLGSLEADGYDRIFLKRSK
;
A
#
# COMPACT_ATOMS: atom_id res chain seq x y z
N MET A 1 16.74 1.33 17.12
CA MET A 1 16.91 1.08 15.69
C MET A 1 15.60 1.13 14.99
N SER A 2 15.49 1.97 14.05
CA SER A 2 14.19 2.22 13.44
C SER A 2 14.09 1.75 12.00
N ASN A 3 15.01 0.89 11.56
CA ASN A 3 14.95 0.36 10.21
C ASN A 3 13.76 -0.57 10.08
N ILE A 4 12.89 -0.24 9.15
CA ILE A 4 11.75 -1.08 8.83
C ILE A 4 12.19 -2.02 7.72
N ASP A 5 12.11 -3.32 7.99
CA ASP A 5 12.29 -4.33 6.97
C ASP A 5 10.92 -4.61 6.35
N LEU A 6 10.69 -4.05 5.17
CA LEU A 6 9.39 -4.20 4.50
C LEU A 6 9.07 -5.65 4.19
N SER A 7 10.08 -6.47 3.93
CA SER A 7 9.84 -7.88 3.63
C SER A 7 9.43 -8.67 4.87
N ALA A 8 9.67 -8.14 6.07
CA ALA A 8 9.29 -8.76 7.33
C ALA A 8 7.98 -8.20 7.89
N ILE A 9 7.39 -7.19 7.25
CA ILE A 9 6.11 -6.65 7.68
C ILE A 9 5.00 -7.66 7.44
N GLU A 10 4.23 -7.91 8.48
CA GLU A 10 3.06 -8.76 8.39
C GLU A 10 1.84 -7.89 8.10
N ALA A 11 1.39 -7.89 6.85
CA ALA A 11 0.24 -7.10 6.45
C ALA A 11 -1.05 -7.76 6.95
N ALA A 12 -1.95 -6.95 7.48
CA ALA A 12 -3.26 -7.43 7.92
C ALA A 12 -4.13 -7.81 6.71
N LYS A 13 -3.89 -7.18 5.57
CA LYS A 13 -4.61 -7.46 4.33
C LYS A 13 -3.68 -7.20 3.16
N VAL A 14 -3.77 -8.06 2.16
CA VAL A 14 -3.08 -7.89 0.88
C VAL A 14 -4.11 -7.63 -0.20
N VAL A 15 -3.92 -6.56 -0.96
CA VAL A 15 -4.78 -6.21 -2.10
C VAL A 15 -4.00 -6.47 -3.37
N ASP A 16 -4.47 -7.42 -4.17
CA ASP A 16 -3.84 -7.73 -5.45
C ASP A 16 -4.51 -6.90 -6.55
N ALA A 17 -3.85 -5.83 -6.94
CA ALA A 17 -4.34 -4.94 -8.00
C ALA A 17 -3.44 -4.99 -9.23
N ARG A 18 -2.70 -6.07 -9.43
CA ARG A 18 -1.72 -6.17 -10.50
C ARG A 18 -2.31 -6.07 -11.90
N GLY A 19 -3.56 -6.49 -12.07
CA GLY A 19 -4.23 -6.41 -13.36
C GLY A 19 -4.95 -5.10 -13.63
N SER A 20 -4.90 -4.17 -12.70
CA SER A 20 -5.64 -2.91 -12.79
C SER A 20 -4.70 -1.77 -13.17
N ALA A 21 -5.18 -0.87 -14.03
CA ALA A 21 -4.49 0.37 -14.32
C ALA A 21 -4.99 1.47 -13.38
N CYS A 22 -4.14 2.49 -13.16
CA CYS A 22 -4.55 3.65 -12.36
C CYS A 22 -5.79 4.31 -12.98
N PRO A 23 -6.82 4.67 -12.18
CA PRO A 23 -6.81 4.74 -10.71
C PRO A 23 -7.28 3.47 -9.99
N GLY A 24 -7.38 2.34 -10.67
CA GLY A 24 -7.87 1.09 -10.08
C GLY A 24 -7.14 0.67 -8.80
N PRO A 25 -5.78 0.60 -8.80
CA PRO A 25 -5.05 0.24 -7.58
C PRO A 25 -5.29 1.21 -6.43
N LEU A 26 -5.43 2.50 -6.71
CA LEU A 26 -5.71 3.50 -5.69
C LEU A 26 -7.09 3.27 -5.08
N LEU A 27 -8.10 2.96 -5.88
CA LEU A 27 -9.45 2.66 -5.40
C LEU A 27 -9.44 1.40 -4.53
N GLU A 28 -8.69 0.39 -4.94
CA GLU A 28 -8.55 -0.84 -4.15
C GLU A 28 -7.83 -0.58 -2.82
N ALA A 29 -6.85 0.32 -2.82
CA ALA A 29 -6.16 0.72 -1.60
C ALA A 29 -7.12 1.39 -0.62
N LYS A 30 -7.99 2.27 -1.11
CA LYS A 30 -8.99 2.93 -0.28
C LYS A 30 -9.95 1.93 0.36
N LYS A 31 -10.41 0.95 -0.41
CA LYS A 31 -11.25 -0.12 0.12
C LYS A 31 -10.52 -0.96 1.16
N GLY A 32 -9.28 -1.33 0.85
CA GLY A 32 -8.47 -2.16 1.74
C GLY A 32 -8.19 -1.49 3.07
N ILE A 33 -7.88 -0.20 3.04
CA ILE A 33 -7.58 0.53 4.28
C ILE A 33 -8.82 0.60 5.19
N GLY A 34 -10.01 0.66 4.60
CA GLY A 34 -11.25 0.63 5.36
C GLY A 34 -11.58 -0.73 5.95
N ALA A 35 -10.95 -1.78 5.46
CA ALA A 35 -11.19 -3.16 5.92
C ALA A 35 -10.25 -3.59 7.04
N ILE A 36 -9.22 -2.80 7.35
CA ILE A 36 -8.28 -3.11 8.43
C ILE A 36 -8.48 -2.13 9.58
N ALA A 37 -7.96 -2.49 10.75
CA ALA A 37 -8.06 -1.63 11.93
C ALA A 37 -6.94 -0.59 11.94
N VAL A 38 -7.17 0.48 12.68
CA VAL A 38 -6.13 1.49 12.91
C VAL A 38 -4.90 0.83 13.53
N GLY A 39 -3.73 1.15 12.98
CA GLY A 39 -2.47 0.56 13.41
C GLY A 39 -2.06 -0.66 12.63
N GLN A 40 -2.94 -1.19 11.79
CA GLN A 40 -2.62 -2.34 10.95
C GLN A 40 -2.05 -1.90 9.60
N VAL A 41 -1.36 -2.82 8.93
CA VAL A 41 -0.69 -2.55 7.66
C VAL A 41 -1.47 -3.16 6.50
N LEU A 42 -1.61 -2.37 5.45
CA LEU A 42 -2.15 -2.80 4.18
C LEU A 42 -1.02 -2.95 3.17
N GLU A 43 -0.99 -4.06 2.48
CA GLU A 43 -0.07 -4.29 1.37
C GLU A 43 -0.84 -4.26 0.06
N ILE A 44 -0.38 -3.47 -0.90
CA ILE A 44 -1.02 -3.33 -2.21
C ILE A 44 -0.03 -3.77 -3.27
N TRP A 45 -0.45 -4.68 -4.15
CA TRP A 45 0.35 -5.13 -5.28
C TRP A 45 -0.13 -4.42 -6.54
N SER A 46 0.77 -3.75 -7.23
CA SER A 46 0.42 -3.02 -8.44
C SER A 46 1.47 -3.22 -9.52
N GLY A 47 1.01 -3.45 -10.74
CA GLY A 47 1.87 -3.48 -11.92
C GLY A 47 2.01 -2.12 -12.60
N ASP A 48 1.33 -1.10 -12.10
CA ASP A 48 1.35 0.24 -12.68
C ASP A 48 2.32 1.12 -11.90
N SER A 49 3.35 1.63 -12.58
CA SER A 49 4.38 2.46 -11.95
C SER A 49 3.82 3.77 -11.37
N ASN A 50 2.69 4.27 -11.88
CA ASN A 50 2.07 5.48 -11.34
C ASN A 50 1.50 5.26 -9.94
N THR A 51 1.05 4.05 -9.64
CA THR A 51 0.49 3.71 -8.33
C THR A 51 1.50 3.94 -7.21
N LYS A 52 2.76 3.64 -7.47
CA LYS A 52 3.85 3.81 -6.53
C LYS A 52 4.02 5.28 -6.11
N ASN A 53 3.60 6.21 -6.96
CA ASN A 53 3.63 7.65 -6.68
C ASN A 53 2.29 8.14 -6.11
N ASP A 54 1.19 7.61 -6.62
CA ASP A 54 -0.15 8.08 -6.27
C ASP A 54 -0.57 7.66 -4.87
N ILE A 55 -0.26 6.44 -4.49
CA ILE A 55 -0.66 5.92 -3.18
C ILE A 55 0.00 6.67 -2.02
N PRO A 56 1.31 6.97 -2.06
CA PRO A 56 1.92 7.76 -0.99
C PRO A 56 1.31 9.16 -0.88
N LYS A 57 0.98 9.79 -2.00
CA LYS A 57 0.35 11.11 -2.00
C LYS A 57 -1.03 11.04 -1.36
N TRP A 58 -1.82 10.05 -1.73
CA TRP A 58 -3.14 9.86 -1.14
C TRP A 58 -3.04 9.55 0.35
N ALA A 59 -2.14 8.68 0.75
CA ALA A 59 -1.97 8.31 2.15
C ALA A 59 -1.63 9.54 2.99
N GLN A 60 -0.72 10.37 2.51
CA GLN A 60 -0.34 11.60 3.20
C GLN A 60 -1.53 12.57 3.31
N LYS A 61 -2.30 12.69 2.23
CA LYS A 61 -3.45 13.59 2.18
C LYS A 61 -4.51 13.23 3.21
N VAL A 62 -4.75 11.94 3.41
CA VAL A 62 -5.80 11.47 4.32
C VAL A 62 -5.25 11.08 5.70
N GLY A 63 -3.95 11.18 5.92
CA GLY A 63 -3.35 10.99 7.23
C GLY A 63 -2.94 9.57 7.57
N HIS A 64 -2.79 8.71 6.58
CA HIS A 64 -2.20 7.39 6.79
C HIS A 64 -0.69 7.43 6.60
N GLU A 65 0.01 6.45 7.13
CA GLU A 65 1.46 6.38 7.04
C GLU A 65 1.90 5.52 5.87
N TYR A 66 2.70 6.09 4.97
CA TYR A 66 3.34 5.33 3.91
C TYR A 66 4.64 4.75 4.45
N LEU A 67 4.73 3.42 4.50
CA LEU A 67 5.91 2.74 5.05
C LEU A 67 7.00 2.53 4.01
N GLY A 68 6.62 2.38 2.75
CA GLY A 68 7.57 2.15 1.67
C GLY A 68 7.02 1.18 0.65
N SER A 69 7.86 0.85 -0.33
CA SER A 69 7.51 -0.14 -1.34
C SER A 69 8.68 -1.04 -1.65
N LEU A 70 8.38 -2.27 -2.06
CA LEU A 70 9.37 -3.23 -2.53
C LEU A 70 9.06 -3.61 -3.96
N GLU A 71 10.10 -3.69 -4.79
CA GLU A 71 9.94 -4.25 -6.12
C GLU A 71 9.86 -5.77 -6.01
N ALA A 72 8.86 -6.33 -6.66
CA ALA A 72 8.72 -7.77 -6.81
C ALA A 72 8.85 -8.12 -8.28
N ASP A 73 8.67 -9.38 -8.61
CA ASP A 73 8.83 -9.86 -9.98
C ASP A 73 7.67 -9.38 -10.86
N GLY A 74 7.88 -8.26 -11.55
CA GLY A 74 6.90 -7.68 -12.45
C GLY A 74 5.85 -6.80 -11.80
N TYR A 75 5.98 -6.50 -10.50
CA TYR A 75 5.02 -5.61 -9.82
C TYR A 75 5.67 -4.98 -8.58
N ASP A 76 4.98 -4.00 -7.99
CA ASP A 76 5.41 -3.34 -6.76
C ASP A 76 4.53 -3.74 -5.59
N ARG A 77 5.14 -3.94 -4.44
CA ARG A 77 4.45 -4.20 -3.17
C ARG A 77 4.51 -2.91 -2.34
N ILE A 78 3.38 -2.29 -2.12
CA ILE A 78 3.29 -0.99 -1.45
C ILE A 78 2.68 -1.18 -0.07
N PHE A 79 3.33 -0.64 0.95
CA PHE A 79 2.94 -0.84 2.34
C PHE A 79 2.44 0.46 2.96
N LEU A 80 1.23 0.43 3.49
CA LEU A 80 0.60 1.55 4.18
C LEU A 80 0.16 1.12 5.57
N LYS A 81 0.30 2.01 6.55
CA LYS A 81 -0.22 1.79 7.89
C LYS A 81 -1.45 2.68 8.11
N ARG A 82 -2.54 2.08 8.51
CA ARG A 82 -3.75 2.86 8.80
C ARG A 82 -3.57 3.65 10.09
N SER A 83 -3.67 4.97 9.99
CA SER A 83 -3.47 5.87 11.13
C SER A 83 -4.75 6.48 11.65
N LYS A 84 -5.84 6.32 10.92
CA LYS A 84 -7.14 6.88 11.35
C LYS A 84 -8.27 5.90 11.13
#